data_820bb150ec9fe5f97a73993140a89ad8
#
_entry.id   820bb150ec9fe5f97a73993140a89ad8
#
_cell.length_a   1.000
_cell.length_b   1.000
_cell.length_c   1.000
_cell.angle_alpha   90.00
_cell.angle_beta   90.00
_cell.angle_gamma   90.00
#
_symmetry.space_group_name_H-M   'P 1'
#
loop_
_entity.id
_entity.type
_entity.pdbx_description
1 polymer ?
#
loop_
_entity_poly.entity_id
_entity_poly.type
_entity_poly.pdbx_seq_one_letter_code
_entity_poly.pdbx_strand_id
1 'polypeptide(L)'
;DDWLKDAQQAVGQWFSNLGAWRLRNYSTWNRDSKGNQSWDSINTYLQRDIQALRSQLTLGDSNSPTEVFDTVPFRGVQLASDDDMLPDSMKGYSPVVRGIAQSNAQVTIRQNGYVIYQSYVPAGPFAISDLYPTAGSGDLNVTIKEANGTERTLVVPFASVPVLQREGHLKYSFTSGQYRSYNDDVEKTPFTQGTAIYGLSHGATVYGGVQAASKYQSVAVGIGQNLGRIGALSADVTQAWTKQEHAPKENGQS
;
A
#
# COMPACT_ATOMS: atom_id res chain seq x y z
N ASP A 1 -10.07 -22.90 38.32
CA ASP A 1 -9.68 -21.47 38.20
C ASP A 1 -8.19 -21.28 37.85
N ASP A 2 -7.49 -22.34 37.51
CA ASP A 2 -6.05 -22.25 37.20
C ASP A 2 -5.68 -22.05 35.73
N TRP A 3 -6.66 -22.12 34.84
CA TRP A 3 -6.41 -21.93 33.40
C TRP A 3 -6.07 -20.48 33.02
N LEU A 4 -6.46 -19.52 33.83
CA LEU A 4 -6.12 -18.08 33.63
C LEU A 4 -4.69 -17.75 34.06
N LYS A 5 -4.01 -18.63 34.79
CA LYS A 5 -2.65 -18.41 35.23
C LYS A 5 -1.59 -18.97 34.30
N ASP A 6 -1.98 -19.87 33.38
CA ASP A 6 -1.04 -20.64 32.59
C ASP A 6 -0.68 -20.04 31.22
N ALA A 7 -1.37 -18.96 30.79
CA ALA A 7 -1.10 -18.30 29.51
C ALA A 7 -1.17 -16.78 29.63
N GLN A 8 -0.33 -16.16 30.45
CA GLN A 8 -0.11 -14.72 30.34
C GLN A 8 0.80 -14.44 29.16
N GLN A 9 0.20 -14.18 28.03
CA GLN A 9 0.88 -13.61 26.86
C GLN A 9 0.82 -12.10 26.97
N ALA A 10 1.93 -11.46 27.27
CA ALA A 10 2.04 -10.02 27.23
C ALA A 10 2.74 -9.60 25.92
N VAL A 11 2.05 -8.81 25.11
CA VAL A 11 2.66 -8.14 23.96
C VAL A 11 3.12 -6.77 24.43
N GLY A 12 4.42 -6.61 24.56
CA GLY A 12 5.03 -5.33 24.92
C GLY A 12 5.50 -4.59 23.66
N GLN A 13 5.08 -3.35 23.52
CA GLN A 13 5.58 -2.44 22.51
C GLN A 13 6.38 -1.34 23.17
N TRP A 14 7.66 -1.27 22.86
CA TRP A 14 8.56 -0.25 23.38
C TRP A 14 8.76 0.84 22.34
N PHE A 15 8.55 2.07 22.75
CA PHE A 15 8.82 3.25 21.94
C PHE A 15 9.93 4.07 22.58
N SER A 16 10.97 4.35 21.83
CA SER A 16 12.00 5.29 22.20
C SER A 16 12.25 6.25 21.05
N ASN A 17 12.28 7.53 21.36
CA ASN A 17 12.55 8.59 20.39
C ASN A 17 13.96 9.12 20.60
N LEU A 18 14.80 8.98 19.60
CA LEU A 18 16.16 9.53 19.52
C LEU A 18 16.18 10.58 18.41
N GLY A 19 15.80 11.81 18.74
CA GLY A 19 15.66 12.87 17.74
C GLY A 19 14.58 12.54 16.70
N ALA A 20 14.95 12.51 15.41
CA ALA A 20 14.03 12.15 14.32
C ALA A 20 13.83 10.63 14.16
N TRP A 21 14.56 9.81 14.88
CA TRP A 21 14.48 8.35 14.82
C TRP A 21 13.55 7.80 15.88
N ARG A 22 12.75 6.81 15.52
CA ARG A 22 11.85 6.07 16.41
C ARG A 22 12.27 4.62 16.46
N LEU A 23 12.61 4.12 17.66
CA LEU A 23 12.86 2.70 17.91
C LEU A 23 11.54 2.01 18.22
N ARG A 24 11.25 0.93 17.53
CA ARG A 24 10.08 0.07 17.76
C ARG A 24 10.51 -1.35 17.99
N ASN A 25 9.99 -1.96 19.05
CA ASN A 25 10.20 -3.37 19.36
C ASN A 25 8.85 -4.02 19.62
N TYR A 26 8.61 -5.10 18.90
CA TYR A 26 7.49 -5.99 19.16
C TYR A 26 8.04 -7.30 19.70
N SER A 27 7.70 -7.60 20.94
CA SER A 27 8.13 -8.82 21.61
C SER A 27 6.96 -9.49 22.32
N THR A 28 7.01 -10.81 22.40
CA THR A 28 6.04 -11.60 23.15
C THR A 28 6.74 -12.27 24.34
N TRP A 29 6.07 -12.22 25.47
CA TRP A 29 6.48 -12.96 26.66
C TRP A 29 5.52 -14.12 26.90
N ASN A 30 6.06 -15.32 26.91
CA ASN A 30 5.31 -16.54 27.13
C ASN A 30 5.80 -17.22 28.39
N ARG A 31 4.85 -17.68 29.21
CA ARG A 31 5.11 -18.54 30.35
C ARG A 31 4.39 -19.85 30.13
N ASP A 32 5.14 -20.95 30.13
CA ASP A 32 4.54 -22.27 30.01
C ASP A 32 3.96 -22.76 31.36
N SER A 33 3.17 -23.81 31.33
CA SER A 33 2.56 -24.44 32.51
C SER A 33 3.58 -25.04 33.49
N LYS A 34 4.84 -25.16 33.06
CA LYS A 34 5.96 -25.65 33.88
C LYS A 34 6.77 -24.53 34.53
N GLY A 35 6.35 -23.28 34.30
CA GLY A 35 6.99 -22.10 34.88
C GLY A 35 8.19 -21.56 34.09
N ASN A 36 8.53 -22.17 32.94
CA ASN A 36 9.56 -21.64 32.06
C ASN A 36 9.06 -20.33 31.40
N GLN A 37 9.90 -19.34 31.37
CA GLN A 37 9.62 -18.05 30.78
C GLN A 37 10.48 -17.89 29.54
N SER A 38 9.86 -17.53 28.41
CA SER A 38 10.56 -17.15 27.19
C SER A 38 10.15 -15.75 26.78
N TRP A 39 11.11 -15.00 26.35
CA TRP A 39 10.93 -13.65 25.78
C TRP A 39 11.37 -13.69 24.32
N ASP A 40 10.40 -13.62 23.42
CA ASP A 40 10.65 -13.70 21.98
C ASP A 40 10.45 -12.34 21.34
N SER A 41 11.50 -11.80 20.73
CA SER A 41 11.43 -10.57 19.93
C SER A 41 10.94 -10.91 18.53
N ILE A 42 9.77 -10.38 18.15
CA ILE A 42 9.19 -10.59 16.82
C ILE A 42 9.83 -9.65 15.81
N ASN A 43 9.84 -8.34 16.09
CA ASN A 43 10.42 -7.31 15.24
C ASN A 43 11.08 -6.25 16.08
N THR A 44 12.28 -5.83 15.68
CA THR A 44 12.97 -4.67 16.24
C THR A 44 13.50 -3.83 15.09
N TYR A 45 13.06 -2.58 14.99
CA TYR A 45 13.46 -1.70 13.91
C TYR A 45 13.49 -0.23 14.31
N LEU A 46 14.32 0.53 13.60
CA LEU A 46 14.37 1.98 13.65
C LEU A 46 13.62 2.56 12.46
N GLN A 47 12.83 3.58 12.70
CA GLN A 47 12.10 4.30 11.66
C GLN A 47 12.43 5.79 11.69
N ARG A 48 12.52 6.37 10.50
CA ARG A 48 12.65 7.81 10.30
C ARG A 48 11.81 8.26 9.12
N ASP A 49 11.06 9.34 9.31
CA ASP A 49 10.30 9.99 8.25
C ASP A 49 11.23 10.89 7.42
N ILE A 50 11.16 10.76 6.09
CA ILE A 50 11.87 11.61 5.14
C ILE A 50 10.83 12.45 4.42
N GLN A 51 10.56 13.64 4.94
CA GLN A 51 9.48 14.51 4.45
C GLN A 51 9.68 14.96 3.00
N ALA A 52 10.92 15.22 2.59
CA ALA A 52 11.22 15.63 1.21
C ALA A 52 10.77 14.60 0.16
N LEU A 53 10.79 13.32 0.52
CA LEU A 53 10.37 12.20 -0.33
C LEU A 53 8.98 11.66 0.02
N ARG A 54 8.32 12.21 1.03
CA ARG A 54 7.08 11.68 1.62
C ARG A 54 7.17 10.18 1.87
N SER A 55 8.28 9.77 2.46
CA SER A 55 8.62 8.37 2.66
C SER A 55 9.08 8.10 4.07
N GLN A 56 9.15 6.82 4.41
CA GLN A 56 9.63 6.32 5.68
C GLN A 56 10.81 5.38 5.46
N LEU A 57 11.90 5.65 6.15
CA LEU A 57 13.07 4.78 6.18
C LEU A 57 12.98 3.86 7.38
N THR A 58 13.11 2.55 7.15
CA THR A 58 13.08 1.52 8.18
C THR A 58 14.41 0.75 8.15
N LEU A 59 15.03 0.60 9.30
CA LEU A 59 16.27 -0.14 9.50
C LEU A 59 16.03 -1.24 10.55
N GLY A 60 16.33 -2.48 10.22
CA GLY A 60 16.22 -3.63 11.12
C GLY A 60 15.27 -4.71 10.62
N ASP A 61 14.51 -5.32 11.54
CA ASP A 61 13.61 -6.42 11.28
C ASP A 61 12.20 -5.90 10.95
N SER A 62 11.73 -6.12 9.75
CA SER A 62 10.41 -5.67 9.28
C SER A 62 9.88 -6.58 8.16
N ASN A 63 8.78 -6.18 7.55
CA ASN A 63 8.17 -6.89 6.44
C ASN A 63 8.09 -5.99 5.21
N SER A 64 8.32 -6.56 4.01
CA SER A 64 8.16 -5.86 2.76
C SER A 64 6.68 -5.56 2.45
N PRO A 65 6.38 -4.53 1.63
CA PRO A 65 5.00 -4.23 1.21
C PRO A 65 4.37 -5.35 0.40
N THR A 66 3.04 -5.45 0.47
CA THR A 66 2.24 -6.53 -0.13
C THR A 66 1.57 -6.17 -1.46
N GLU A 67 1.70 -4.93 -1.94
CA GLU A 67 0.88 -4.43 -3.06
C GLU A 67 1.23 -5.06 -4.41
N VAL A 68 2.49 -5.43 -4.63
CA VAL A 68 2.98 -6.01 -5.89
C VAL A 68 3.44 -7.45 -5.71
N PHE A 69 4.15 -7.72 -4.63
CA PHE A 69 4.63 -9.06 -4.26
C PHE A 69 4.06 -9.47 -2.89
N ASP A 70 4.11 -10.76 -2.62
CA ASP A 70 3.83 -11.25 -1.26
C ASP A 70 4.81 -10.65 -0.26
N THR A 71 4.35 -10.43 0.95
CA THR A 71 5.18 -9.88 2.01
C THR A 71 6.33 -10.82 2.37
N VAL A 72 7.52 -10.27 2.51
CA VAL A 72 8.73 -10.99 2.90
C VAL A 72 9.26 -10.40 4.20
N PRO A 73 9.39 -11.20 5.27
CA PRO A 73 10.09 -10.77 6.47
C PRO A 73 11.58 -10.64 6.18
N PHE A 74 12.17 -9.51 6.59
CA PHE A 74 13.58 -9.21 6.30
C PHE A 74 14.27 -8.53 7.47
N ARG A 75 15.59 -8.60 7.44
CA ARG A 75 16.50 -7.78 8.24
C ARG A 75 17.37 -6.94 7.33
N GLY A 76 17.19 -5.63 7.36
CA GLY A 76 17.91 -4.75 6.46
C GLY A 76 17.30 -3.34 6.41
N VAL A 77 17.22 -2.78 5.22
CA VAL A 77 16.82 -1.41 4.93
C VAL A 77 15.57 -1.40 4.04
N GLN A 78 14.63 -0.54 4.36
CA GLN A 78 13.45 -0.29 3.52
C GLN A 78 13.18 1.21 3.44
N LEU A 79 13.03 1.72 2.23
CA LEU A 79 12.49 3.04 1.95
C LEU A 79 11.17 2.85 1.22
N ALA A 80 10.08 3.34 1.80
CA ALA A 80 8.75 3.24 1.22
C ALA A 80 8.01 4.56 1.32
N SER A 81 7.22 4.90 0.31
CA SER A 81 6.31 6.03 0.39
C SER A 81 5.33 5.84 1.54
N ASP A 82 5.05 6.92 2.26
CA ASP A 82 4.16 6.91 3.42
C ASP A 82 2.92 7.76 3.12
N ASP A 83 1.80 7.10 2.85
CA ASP A 83 0.53 7.76 2.58
C ASP A 83 -0.05 8.45 3.82
N ASP A 84 0.42 8.11 5.02
CA ASP A 84 0.03 8.80 6.25
C ASP A 84 0.55 10.25 6.32
N MET A 85 1.53 10.61 5.50
CA MET A 85 1.98 11.98 5.32
C MET A 85 1.08 12.82 4.41
N LEU A 86 0.11 12.19 3.74
CA LEU A 86 -0.89 12.89 2.94
C LEU A 86 -2.02 13.42 3.83
N PRO A 87 -2.67 14.52 3.44
CA PRO A 87 -3.93 14.91 4.06
C PRO A 87 -4.96 13.78 3.96
N ASP A 88 -5.82 13.63 4.96
CA ASP A 88 -6.83 12.56 4.98
C ASP A 88 -7.74 12.56 3.74
N SER A 89 -8.02 13.76 3.20
CA SER A 89 -8.76 13.92 1.95
C SER A 89 -8.07 13.32 0.72
N MET A 90 -6.77 13.09 0.78
CA MET A 90 -5.95 12.57 -0.34
C MET A 90 -5.58 11.11 -0.18
N LYS A 91 -5.88 10.48 0.96
CA LYS A 91 -5.63 9.06 1.19
C LYS A 91 -6.66 8.21 0.44
N GLY A 92 -6.20 7.09 -0.12
CA GLY A 92 -7.04 6.19 -0.89
C GLY A 92 -7.37 6.72 -2.29
N TYR A 93 -8.07 5.89 -3.06
CA TYR A 93 -8.46 6.22 -4.42
C TYR A 93 -9.73 7.08 -4.45
N SER A 94 -9.70 8.11 -5.29
CA SER A 94 -10.88 8.84 -5.72
C SER A 94 -10.65 9.39 -7.13
N PRO A 95 -11.65 9.37 -8.03
CA PRO A 95 -11.48 9.88 -9.38
C PRO A 95 -11.36 11.40 -9.39
N VAL A 96 -10.73 11.93 -10.42
CA VAL A 96 -10.74 13.36 -10.70
C VAL A 96 -12.02 13.71 -11.46
N VAL A 97 -12.78 14.67 -10.95
CA VAL A 97 -13.99 15.18 -11.62
C VAL A 97 -13.61 16.40 -12.43
N ARG A 98 -13.77 16.30 -13.75
CA ARG A 98 -13.48 17.39 -14.71
C ARG A 98 -14.75 17.84 -15.39
N GLY A 99 -14.81 19.15 -15.66
CA GLY A 99 -15.91 19.73 -16.38
C GLY A 99 -15.58 21.15 -16.86
N ILE A 100 -16.53 21.76 -17.53
CA ILE A 100 -16.45 23.14 -18.02
C ILE A 100 -17.68 23.91 -17.49
N ALA A 101 -17.43 24.99 -16.77
CA ALA A 101 -18.46 25.92 -16.35
C ALA A 101 -18.53 27.12 -17.35
N GLN A 102 -19.73 27.48 -17.74
CA GLN A 102 -19.93 28.62 -18.68
C GLN A 102 -19.98 29.98 -17.96
N SER A 103 -20.24 29.92 -16.66
CA SER A 103 -20.29 31.06 -15.75
C SER A 103 -19.74 30.63 -14.40
N ASN A 104 -19.76 31.50 -13.39
CA ASN A 104 -19.52 31.07 -12.01
C ASN A 104 -20.64 30.10 -11.61
N ALA A 105 -20.26 28.86 -11.42
CA ALA A 105 -21.19 27.77 -11.24
C ALA A 105 -21.00 27.09 -9.89
N GLN A 106 -22.06 26.47 -9.40
CA GLN A 106 -22.02 25.58 -8.24
C GLN A 106 -21.92 24.15 -8.72
N VAL A 107 -20.88 23.45 -8.28
CA VAL A 107 -20.68 22.03 -8.54
C VAL A 107 -21.10 21.24 -7.32
N THR A 108 -22.05 20.34 -7.49
CA THR A 108 -22.51 19.42 -6.44
C THR A 108 -22.29 17.99 -6.89
N ILE A 109 -21.59 17.21 -6.09
CA ILE A 109 -21.31 15.81 -6.36
C ILE A 109 -22.09 14.94 -5.37
N ARG A 110 -22.88 14.02 -5.91
CA ARG A 110 -23.68 13.06 -5.12
C ARG A 110 -23.24 11.65 -5.45
N GLN A 111 -23.27 10.81 -4.41
CA GLN A 111 -23.09 9.37 -4.53
C GLN A 111 -24.24 8.69 -3.78
N ASN A 112 -24.95 7.80 -4.44
CA ASN A 112 -26.14 7.11 -3.87
C ASN A 112 -27.18 8.08 -3.28
N GLY A 113 -27.34 9.25 -3.92
CA GLY A 113 -28.28 10.29 -3.49
C GLY A 113 -27.78 11.24 -2.40
N TYR A 114 -26.62 10.98 -1.82
CA TYR A 114 -26.02 11.83 -0.79
C TYR A 114 -25.01 12.80 -1.37
N VAL A 115 -25.04 14.06 -0.95
CA VAL A 115 -24.03 15.07 -1.32
C VAL A 115 -22.73 14.73 -0.60
N ILE A 116 -21.69 14.47 -1.38
CA ILE A 116 -20.34 14.20 -0.86
C ILE A 116 -19.38 15.37 -1.05
N TYR A 117 -19.71 16.29 -1.98
CA TYR A 117 -18.89 17.48 -2.27
C TYR A 117 -19.76 18.58 -2.86
N GLN A 118 -19.49 19.81 -2.47
CA GLN A 118 -20.12 20.99 -3.03
C GLN A 118 -19.15 22.17 -3.00
N SER A 119 -19.00 22.86 -4.13
CA SER A 119 -18.12 24.01 -4.24
C SER A 119 -18.57 24.92 -5.38
N TYR A 120 -18.10 26.15 -5.36
CA TYR A 120 -18.23 27.09 -6.46
C TYR A 120 -16.97 27.08 -7.31
N VAL A 121 -17.15 27.14 -8.62
CA VAL A 121 -16.05 27.19 -9.60
C VAL A 121 -16.22 28.42 -10.51
N PRO A 122 -15.11 29.05 -10.91
CA PRO A 122 -15.17 30.15 -11.90
C PRO A 122 -15.54 29.61 -13.28
N ALA A 123 -15.93 30.51 -14.18
CA ALA A 123 -16.14 30.17 -15.58
C ALA A 123 -14.85 29.58 -16.19
N GLY A 124 -15.01 28.54 -16.98
CA GLY A 124 -13.93 27.81 -17.64
C GLY A 124 -13.80 26.36 -17.20
N PRO A 125 -12.74 25.68 -17.64
CA PRO A 125 -12.49 24.30 -17.23
C PRO A 125 -12.15 24.22 -15.74
N PHE A 126 -12.65 23.18 -15.08
CA PHE A 126 -12.33 22.87 -13.70
C PHE A 126 -11.96 21.40 -13.52
N ALA A 127 -11.17 21.12 -12.49
CA ALA A 127 -10.83 19.78 -12.06
C ALA A 127 -10.87 19.69 -10.54
N ILE A 128 -11.61 18.72 -10.02
CA ILE A 128 -11.72 18.43 -8.59
C ILE A 128 -10.94 17.16 -8.34
N SER A 129 -9.79 17.28 -7.69
CA SER A 129 -8.83 16.18 -7.46
C SER A 129 -8.69 15.79 -5.99
N ASP A 130 -9.40 16.47 -5.10
CA ASP A 130 -9.29 16.32 -3.64
C ASP A 130 -10.54 15.70 -2.99
N LEU A 131 -11.31 14.92 -3.74
CA LEU A 131 -12.45 14.21 -3.19
C LEU A 131 -12.02 13.21 -2.11
N TYR A 132 -12.74 13.20 -1.00
CA TYR A 132 -12.59 12.14 -0.01
C TYR A 132 -12.90 10.79 -0.61
N PRO A 133 -12.08 9.75 -0.34
CA PRO A 133 -12.43 8.40 -0.72
C PRO A 133 -13.66 7.96 0.09
N THR A 134 -14.71 7.56 -0.60
CA THR A 134 -15.91 7.02 0.05
C THR A 134 -15.79 5.52 0.22
N ALA A 135 -16.31 4.99 1.32
CA ALA A 135 -16.32 3.55 1.59
C ALA A 135 -17.33 2.79 0.71
N GLY A 136 -18.24 3.50 0.03
CA GLY A 136 -19.26 2.93 -0.84
C GLY A 136 -18.79 2.78 -2.28
N SER A 137 -19.44 1.90 -3.03
CA SER A 137 -19.40 1.85 -4.48
C SER A 137 -20.59 2.59 -5.05
N GLY A 138 -20.46 3.14 -6.23
CA GLY A 138 -21.53 3.82 -6.93
C GLY A 138 -21.00 5.03 -7.69
N ASP A 139 -21.57 5.26 -8.87
CA ASP A 139 -21.15 6.35 -9.72
C ASP A 139 -21.42 7.71 -9.05
N LEU A 140 -20.54 8.67 -9.33
CA LEU A 140 -20.68 10.03 -8.88
C LEU A 140 -21.57 10.80 -9.85
N ASN A 141 -22.65 11.39 -9.34
CA ASN A 141 -23.52 12.27 -10.10
C ASN A 141 -23.09 13.71 -9.84
N VAL A 142 -22.58 14.37 -10.88
CA VAL A 142 -22.08 15.73 -10.82
C VAL A 142 -23.09 16.68 -11.45
N THR A 143 -23.59 17.61 -10.65
CA THR A 143 -24.51 18.65 -11.12
C THR A 143 -23.78 19.98 -11.16
N ILE A 144 -23.78 20.62 -12.31
CA ILE A 144 -23.22 21.95 -12.54
C ILE A 144 -24.38 22.92 -12.69
N LYS A 145 -24.58 23.78 -11.70
CA LYS A 145 -25.61 24.82 -11.71
C LYS A 145 -24.97 26.14 -12.06
N GLU A 146 -25.29 26.64 -13.26
CA GLU A 146 -24.81 27.92 -13.78
C GLU A 146 -25.46 29.11 -13.05
N ALA A 147 -24.87 30.30 -13.21
CA ALA A 147 -25.39 31.51 -12.58
C ALA A 147 -26.80 31.88 -13.01
N ASN A 148 -27.22 31.50 -14.21
CA ASN A 148 -28.57 31.71 -14.74
C ASN A 148 -29.59 30.66 -14.28
N GLY A 149 -29.18 29.70 -13.42
CA GLY A 149 -30.01 28.63 -12.92
C GLY A 149 -30.05 27.37 -13.80
N THR A 150 -29.43 27.37 -14.96
CA THR A 150 -29.33 26.18 -15.83
C THR A 150 -28.49 25.08 -15.16
N GLU A 151 -29.00 23.88 -15.18
CA GLU A 151 -28.31 22.72 -14.59
C GLU A 151 -27.90 21.73 -15.67
N ARG A 152 -26.69 21.19 -15.53
CA ARG A 152 -26.18 20.07 -16.33
C ARG A 152 -25.70 18.98 -15.40
N THR A 153 -25.95 17.74 -15.77
CA THR A 153 -25.54 16.58 -14.98
C THR A 153 -24.61 15.71 -15.81
N LEU A 154 -23.54 15.26 -15.20
CA LEU A 154 -22.63 14.24 -15.75
C LEU A 154 -22.38 13.16 -14.73
N VAL A 155 -22.01 11.97 -15.19
CA VAL A 155 -21.74 10.82 -14.36
C VAL A 155 -20.27 10.46 -14.45
N VAL A 156 -19.62 10.33 -13.30
CA VAL A 156 -18.23 9.90 -13.20
C VAL A 156 -18.23 8.50 -12.58
N PRO A 157 -17.68 7.48 -13.28
CA PRO A 157 -17.59 6.14 -12.76
C PRO A 157 -16.75 6.08 -11.49
N PHE A 158 -17.21 5.35 -10.49
CA PHE A 158 -16.46 5.13 -9.27
C PHE A 158 -16.58 3.68 -8.80
N ALA A 159 -15.46 2.99 -8.80
CA ALA A 159 -15.24 1.71 -8.13
C ALA A 159 -13.74 1.62 -7.80
N SER A 160 -13.38 0.85 -6.79
CA SER A 160 -12.00 0.78 -6.32
C SER A 160 -11.59 -0.65 -5.98
N VAL A 161 -10.34 -0.96 -6.26
CA VAL A 161 -9.59 -2.09 -5.71
C VAL A 161 -8.34 -1.54 -4.99
N PRO A 162 -7.73 -2.29 -4.06
CA PRO A 162 -6.63 -1.75 -3.24
C PRO A 162 -5.43 -1.19 -4.02
N VAL A 163 -5.18 -1.69 -5.23
CA VAL A 163 -4.05 -1.24 -6.06
C VAL A 163 -4.27 0.12 -6.70
N LEU A 164 -5.52 0.60 -6.83
CA LEU A 164 -5.79 1.86 -7.50
C LEU A 164 -5.21 3.05 -6.73
N GLN A 165 -4.56 3.94 -7.48
CA GLN A 165 -3.97 5.18 -6.99
C GLN A 165 -4.66 6.39 -7.63
N ARG A 166 -4.73 7.50 -6.90
CA ARG A 166 -5.19 8.78 -7.46
C ARG A 166 -4.32 9.17 -8.64
N GLU A 167 -4.93 9.83 -9.60
CA GLU A 167 -4.21 10.37 -10.76
C GLU A 167 -3.00 11.21 -10.32
N GLY A 168 -1.83 10.87 -10.88
CA GLY A 168 -0.57 11.54 -10.57
C GLY A 168 0.10 11.12 -9.25
N HIS A 169 -0.51 10.23 -8.45
CA HIS A 169 0.09 9.73 -7.23
C HIS A 169 1.00 8.54 -7.49
N LEU A 170 2.24 8.62 -6.98
CA LEU A 170 3.23 7.54 -7.02
C LEU A 170 3.40 6.94 -5.64
N LYS A 171 3.16 5.64 -5.53
CA LYS A 171 3.51 4.84 -4.36
C LYS A 171 4.67 3.93 -4.73
N TYR A 172 5.73 3.97 -3.95
CA TYR A 172 6.96 3.22 -4.23
C TYR A 172 7.53 2.59 -2.98
N SER A 173 8.31 1.55 -3.18
CA SER A 173 9.11 0.94 -2.11
C SER A 173 10.41 0.38 -2.64
N PHE A 174 11.43 0.42 -1.81
CA PHE A 174 12.70 -0.25 -2.02
C PHE A 174 13.10 -0.97 -0.74
N THR A 175 13.37 -2.26 -0.84
CA THR A 175 13.74 -3.11 0.28
C THR A 175 15.02 -3.86 -0.07
N SER A 176 16.01 -3.84 0.80
CA SER A 176 17.24 -4.60 0.65
C SER A 176 17.69 -5.16 1.99
N GLY A 177 18.06 -6.42 2.02
CA GLY A 177 18.49 -7.08 3.24
C GLY A 177 18.56 -8.58 3.09
N GLN A 178 18.45 -9.26 4.22
CA GLN A 178 18.41 -10.73 4.29
C GLN A 178 17.01 -11.21 4.61
N TYR A 179 16.60 -12.29 3.97
CA TYR A 179 15.38 -13.00 4.34
C TYR A 179 15.48 -13.45 5.80
N ARG A 180 14.45 -13.16 6.57
CA ARG A 180 14.34 -13.56 7.96
C ARG A 180 13.34 -14.69 8.11
N SER A 181 13.78 -15.84 8.56
CA SER A 181 12.92 -16.96 8.93
C SER A 181 12.80 -17.07 10.44
N TYR A 182 11.64 -17.51 10.91
CA TYR A 182 11.44 -17.89 12.31
C TYR A 182 12.06 -19.25 12.64
N ASN A 183 12.45 -20.03 11.63
CA ASN A 183 13.16 -21.30 11.78
C ASN A 183 14.65 -21.10 11.47
N ASP A 184 15.51 -21.51 12.37
CA ASP A 184 16.98 -21.44 12.22
C ASP A 184 17.53 -22.28 11.04
N ASP A 185 16.72 -23.17 10.50
CA ASP A 185 17.09 -24.09 9.42
C ASP A 185 16.92 -23.51 8.01
N VAL A 186 16.38 -22.29 7.86
CA VAL A 186 16.20 -21.65 6.56
C VAL A 186 17.36 -20.70 6.27
N GLU A 187 17.99 -20.87 5.10
CA GLU A 187 19.09 -20.04 4.66
C GLU A 187 18.72 -18.54 4.66
N LYS A 188 19.54 -17.74 5.32
CA LYS A 188 19.44 -16.27 5.32
C LYS A 188 19.94 -15.76 3.97
N THR A 189 19.05 -15.75 2.98
CA THR A 189 19.38 -15.33 1.63
C THR A 189 19.28 -13.81 1.49
N PRO A 190 20.31 -13.11 0.99
CA PRO A 190 20.18 -11.69 0.68
C PRO A 190 19.21 -11.48 -0.49
N PHE A 191 18.39 -10.44 -0.39
CA PHE A 191 17.46 -10.07 -1.45
C PHE A 191 17.33 -8.56 -1.59
N THR A 192 16.87 -8.13 -2.75
CA THR A 192 16.50 -6.75 -3.05
C THR A 192 15.15 -6.73 -3.76
N GLN A 193 14.29 -5.82 -3.39
CA GLN A 193 12.98 -5.66 -3.99
C GLN A 193 12.70 -4.17 -4.22
N GLY A 194 12.19 -3.85 -5.40
CA GLY A 194 11.70 -2.52 -5.73
C GLY A 194 10.31 -2.60 -6.34
N THR A 195 9.41 -1.73 -5.91
CA THR A 195 8.04 -1.64 -6.42
C THR A 195 7.65 -0.20 -6.70
N ALA A 196 6.79 0.00 -7.69
CA ALA A 196 6.20 1.28 -8.01
C ALA A 196 4.76 1.12 -8.49
N ILE A 197 3.87 1.98 -8.02
CA ILE A 197 2.46 2.03 -8.40
C ILE A 197 2.15 3.47 -8.73
N TYR A 198 1.62 3.71 -9.93
CA TYR A 198 1.35 5.07 -10.41
C TYR A 198 -0.06 5.21 -10.96
N GLY A 199 -0.79 6.23 -10.51
CA GLY A 199 -2.12 6.59 -10.98
C GLY A 199 -2.07 7.36 -12.28
N LEU A 200 -2.70 6.81 -13.33
CA LEU A 200 -2.90 7.45 -14.62
C LEU A 200 -4.26 8.15 -14.67
N SER A 201 -4.50 8.89 -15.74
CA SER A 201 -5.81 9.46 -16.03
C SER A 201 -6.86 8.39 -16.34
N HIS A 202 -8.16 8.76 -16.30
CA HIS A 202 -9.28 7.89 -16.61
C HIS A 202 -9.45 6.67 -15.69
N GLY A 203 -9.02 6.79 -14.44
CA GLY A 203 -9.18 5.72 -13.45
C GLY A 203 -8.26 4.52 -13.64
N ALA A 204 -7.19 4.66 -14.43
CA ALA A 204 -6.19 3.64 -14.64
C ALA A 204 -5.05 3.77 -13.63
N THR A 205 -4.47 2.63 -13.25
CA THR A 205 -3.26 2.56 -12.42
C THR A 205 -2.33 1.52 -13.01
N VAL A 206 -1.07 1.87 -13.18
CA VAL A 206 -0.02 0.93 -13.59
C VAL A 206 0.86 0.62 -12.41
N TYR A 207 1.28 -0.62 -12.30
CA TYR A 207 2.17 -1.03 -11.23
C TYR A 207 3.18 -2.06 -11.72
N GLY A 208 4.29 -2.14 -11.03
CA GLY A 208 5.33 -3.08 -11.36
C GLY A 208 6.36 -3.19 -10.25
N GLY A 209 7.20 -4.19 -10.36
CA GLY A 209 8.27 -4.41 -9.41
C GLY A 209 9.25 -5.45 -9.88
N VAL A 210 10.39 -5.44 -9.21
CA VAL A 210 11.45 -6.43 -9.39
C VAL A 210 11.83 -6.97 -8.02
N GLN A 211 12.13 -8.26 -7.99
CA GLN A 211 12.62 -8.94 -6.80
C GLN A 211 13.79 -9.82 -7.20
N ALA A 212 14.92 -9.66 -6.54
CA ALA A 212 16.12 -10.41 -6.82
C ALA A 212 16.72 -10.99 -5.54
N ALA A 213 17.03 -12.27 -5.57
CA ALA A 213 17.77 -12.99 -4.56
C ALA A 213 18.86 -13.80 -5.25
N SER A 214 19.80 -14.40 -4.50
CA SER A 214 20.97 -15.10 -5.07
C SER A 214 20.62 -16.21 -6.07
N LYS A 215 19.47 -16.87 -5.92
CA LYS A 215 19.02 -17.97 -6.79
C LYS A 215 17.65 -17.73 -7.43
N TYR A 216 17.06 -16.56 -7.21
CA TYR A 216 15.68 -16.24 -7.61
C TYR A 216 15.60 -14.81 -8.13
N GLN A 217 14.93 -14.63 -9.25
CA GLN A 217 14.59 -13.32 -9.79
C GLN A 217 13.13 -13.33 -10.24
N SER A 218 12.44 -12.24 -9.98
CA SER A 218 11.04 -12.07 -10.38
C SER A 218 10.81 -10.65 -10.87
N VAL A 219 10.00 -10.53 -11.91
CA VAL A 219 9.48 -9.25 -12.41
C VAL A 219 7.97 -9.35 -12.51
N ALA A 220 7.29 -8.34 -11.99
CA ALA A 220 5.84 -8.23 -12.08
C ALA A 220 5.47 -6.91 -12.73
N VAL A 221 4.46 -6.94 -13.61
CA VAL A 221 3.83 -5.75 -14.18
C VAL A 221 2.33 -5.96 -14.20
N GLY A 222 1.57 -4.89 -13.97
CA GLY A 222 0.13 -4.98 -13.95
C GLY A 222 -0.55 -3.64 -14.17
N ILE A 223 -1.85 -3.72 -14.36
CA ILE A 223 -2.73 -2.58 -14.55
C ILE A 223 -4.01 -2.76 -13.75
N GLY A 224 -4.48 -1.69 -13.11
CA GLY A 224 -5.80 -1.61 -12.50
C GLY A 224 -6.66 -0.60 -13.24
N GLN A 225 -7.97 -0.85 -13.30
CA GLN A 225 -8.92 0.03 -13.96
C GLN A 225 -10.20 0.18 -13.17
N ASN A 226 -10.65 1.41 -13.00
CA ASN A 226 -11.99 1.72 -12.51
C ASN A 226 -12.98 1.61 -13.67
N LEU A 227 -13.91 0.68 -13.58
CA LEU A 227 -14.95 0.41 -14.58
C LEU A 227 -16.35 0.91 -14.14
N GLY A 228 -16.43 1.67 -13.06
CA GLY A 228 -17.70 2.20 -12.57
C GLY A 228 -18.70 1.13 -12.16
N ARG A 229 -19.85 1.08 -12.82
CA ARG A 229 -20.93 0.13 -12.50
C ARG A 229 -20.54 -1.34 -12.61
N ILE A 230 -19.60 -1.65 -13.47
CA ILE A 230 -19.11 -3.02 -13.67
C ILE A 230 -18.15 -3.41 -12.54
N GLY A 231 -17.64 -2.43 -11.79
CA GLY A 231 -16.69 -2.62 -10.72
C GLY A 231 -15.30 -2.10 -11.06
N ALA A 232 -14.29 -2.61 -10.40
CA ALA A 232 -12.90 -2.34 -10.70
C ALA A 232 -12.17 -3.66 -10.95
N LEU A 233 -11.23 -3.64 -11.89
CA LEU A 233 -10.42 -4.80 -12.25
C LEU A 233 -8.96 -4.49 -12.08
N SER A 234 -8.19 -5.48 -11.68
CA SER A 234 -6.73 -5.47 -11.78
C SER A 234 -6.26 -6.78 -12.40
N ALA A 235 -5.24 -6.69 -13.23
CA ALA A 235 -4.60 -7.83 -13.84
C ALA A 235 -3.10 -7.63 -13.86
N ASP A 236 -2.35 -8.66 -13.51
CA ASP A 236 -0.91 -8.65 -13.52
C ASP A 236 -0.32 -9.91 -14.15
N VAL A 237 0.93 -9.79 -14.53
CA VAL A 237 1.77 -10.90 -15.01
C VAL A 237 3.07 -10.86 -14.21
N THR A 238 3.37 -11.98 -13.58
CA THR A 238 4.61 -12.18 -12.85
C THR A 238 5.43 -13.27 -13.53
N GLN A 239 6.68 -12.98 -13.85
CA GLN A 239 7.62 -13.96 -14.35
C GLN A 239 8.76 -14.14 -13.37
N ALA A 240 9.02 -15.39 -13.01
CA ALA A 240 10.07 -15.76 -12.08
C ALA A 240 11.08 -16.69 -12.73
N TRP A 241 12.35 -16.50 -12.39
CA TRP A 241 13.47 -17.34 -12.82
C TRP A 241 14.19 -17.89 -11.59
N THR A 242 14.35 -19.20 -11.54
CA THR A 242 15.06 -19.87 -10.46
C THR A 242 16.27 -20.60 -11.03
N LYS A 243 17.49 -20.34 -10.51
CA LYS A 243 18.66 -21.16 -10.80
C LYS A 243 18.58 -22.45 -9.98
N GLN A 244 18.29 -23.57 -10.65
CA GLN A 244 18.50 -24.88 -10.05
C GLN A 244 19.99 -25.19 -10.08
N GLU A 245 20.60 -25.44 -8.93
CA GLU A 245 21.89 -26.10 -8.90
C GLU A 245 21.69 -27.52 -9.44
N HIS A 246 22.46 -27.88 -10.46
CA HIS A 246 22.55 -29.24 -10.93
C HIS A 246 23.04 -30.09 -9.76
N ALA A 247 22.18 -30.97 -9.27
CA ALA A 247 22.62 -32.03 -8.36
C ALA A 247 23.76 -32.80 -9.04
N PRO A 248 24.87 -33.08 -8.37
CA PRO A 248 25.92 -33.89 -8.94
C PRO A 248 25.33 -35.25 -9.32
N LYS A 249 25.52 -35.65 -10.57
CA LYS A 249 25.22 -37.01 -11.02
C LYS A 249 26.05 -37.98 -10.19
N GLU A 250 25.43 -38.67 -9.27
CA GLU A 250 26.01 -39.88 -8.69
C GLU A 250 26.18 -40.87 -9.82
N ASN A 251 27.41 -41.05 -10.26
CA ASN A 251 27.83 -42.17 -11.08
C ASN A 251 27.84 -43.42 -10.14
N GLY A 252 26.73 -44.08 -10.03
CA GLY A 252 26.71 -45.43 -9.52
C GLY A 252 27.32 -46.39 -10.55
N GLN A 253 28.55 -46.79 -10.37
CA GLN A 253 29.07 -48.01 -10.99
C GLN A 253 28.75 -49.19 -10.08
N SER A 254 27.92 -50.06 -10.57
CA SER A 254 27.77 -51.43 -10.10
C SER A 254 28.81 -52.32 -10.77
#